data_3997ef8e64ea08247a62f89815ee1c21
#
_entry.id   3997ef8e64ea08247a62f89815ee1c21
#
_cell.length_a   1.000
_cell.length_b   1.000
_cell.length_c   1.000
_cell.angle_alpha   90.00
_cell.angle_beta   90.00
_cell.angle_gamma   90.00
#
_symmetry.space_group_name_H-M   'P 1'
#
loop_
_entity.id
_entity.type
_entity.pdbx_description
1 polymer ?
#
loop_
_entity_poly.entity_id
_entity_poly.type
_entity_poly.pdbx_seq_one_letter_code
_entity_poly.pdbx_strand_id
1 'polypeptide(L)'
;MALRGSELLAVGDHDPVVFTAPLEPWPLRWQGIDLAGLGLPDGGTQFEAIQPVGEHTILVLQEQPARVLFIDLAAPALIGCLLLDVPKGHRLRESWLGDRSSRGESLVLAERGHLLIVKEKNPAAILEFGPAGDEPVGWRRGGPTVAPAAGDATLTVLATWWLGDDLAKQLPDISDATVGPDGRLYLLSDQGSAIARLPDSLDPGGGSVHADALWRIAGSPESAEGLVILNDGTPLVGVDTKSPGQNLLRLKQLPME
;
A
#
# COMPACT_ATOMS: atom_id res chain seq x y z
N MET A 1 -5.75 2.23 0.91
CA MET A 1 -6.72 2.95 0.01
C MET A 1 -6.04 3.35 -1.30
N ALA A 2 -6.82 3.60 -2.41
CA ALA A 2 -6.26 4.07 -3.67
C ALA A 2 -7.25 4.92 -4.48
N LEU A 3 -6.73 5.72 -5.42
CA LEU A 3 -7.54 6.52 -6.34
C LEU A 3 -7.65 5.83 -7.71
N ARG A 4 -8.86 5.82 -8.27
CA ARG A 4 -9.15 5.44 -9.67
C ARG A 4 -9.87 6.61 -10.35
N GLY A 5 -9.09 7.51 -10.94
CA GLY A 5 -9.63 8.77 -11.46
C GLY A 5 -10.25 9.63 -10.36
N SER A 6 -11.56 9.84 -10.41
CA SER A 6 -12.34 10.58 -9.40
C SER A 6 -13.05 9.69 -8.38
N GLU A 7 -12.63 8.45 -8.25
CA GLU A 7 -13.20 7.48 -7.33
C GLU A 7 -12.16 7.03 -6.32
N LEU A 8 -12.54 6.93 -5.05
CA LEU A 8 -11.75 6.34 -3.98
C LEU A 8 -12.11 4.87 -3.84
N LEU A 9 -11.08 4.02 -3.78
CA LEU A 9 -11.19 2.59 -3.50
C LEU A 9 -10.62 2.31 -2.13
N ALA A 10 -11.26 1.41 -1.38
CA ALA A 10 -10.77 0.94 -0.08
C ALA A 10 -11.06 -0.54 0.10
N VAL A 11 -10.28 -1.19 0.95
CA VAL A 11 -10.51 -2.54 1.47
C VAL A 11 -10.41 -2.50 2.98
N GLY A 12 -10.92 -3.52 3.64
CA GLY A 12 -10.78 -3.73 5.08
C GLY A 12 -10.32 -5.16 5.35
N ASP A 13 -9.73 -5.37 6.50
CA ASP A 13 -9.10 -6.62 6.91
C ASP A 13 -10.10 -7.73 7.30
N HIS A 14 -11.33 -7.39 7.63
CA HIS A 14 -12.31 -8.33 8.17
C HIS A 14 -13.27 -8.92 7.14
N ASP A 15 -13.62 -8.15 6.12
CA ASP A 15 -14.62 -8.52 5.14
C ASP A 15 -14.07 -8.60 3.71
N PRO A 16 -14.44 -9.59 2.90
CA PRO A 16 -14.05 -9.68 1.49
C PRO A 16 -14.86 -8.68 0.65
N VAL A 17 -14.70 -7.39 0.94
CA VAL A 17 -15.45 -6.31 0.27
C VAL A 17 -14.49 -5.25 -0.23
N VAL A 18 -14.65 -4.85 -1.48
CA VAL A 18 -14.07 -3.61 -2.02
C VAL A 18 -15.10 -2.50 -1.87
N PHE A 19 -14.72 -1.45 -1.19
CA PHE A 19 -15.53 -0.25 -1.07
C PHE A 19 -15.11 0.76 -2.14
N THR A 20 -16.09 1.39 -2.79
CA THR A 20 -15.88 2.45 -3.77
C THR A 20 -16.73 3.66 -3.42
N ALA A 21 -16.20 4.85 -3.66
CA ALA A 21 -16.94 6.09 -3.48
C ALA A 21 -16.45 7.17 -4.45
N PRO A 22 -17.36 7.90 -5.14
CA PRO A 22 -16.98 9.13 -5.83
C PRO A 22 -16.39 10.14 -4.83
N LEU A 23 -15.32 10.86 -5.21
CA LEU A 23 -14.70 11.88 -4.35
C LEU A 23 -15.63 13.07 -4.04
N GLU A 24 -16.68 13.24 -4.82
CA GLU A 24 -17.69 14.26 -4.63
C GLU A 24 -19.10 13.67 -4.77
N PRO A 25 -20.10 14.10 -4.03
CA PRO A 25 -20.03 15.14 -2.97
C PRO A 25 -19.48 14.60 -1.65
N TRP A 26 -18.94 15.49 -0.83
CA TRP A 26 -18.56 15.19 0.55
C TRP A 26 -19.76 15.32 1.52
N PRO A 27 -19.96 14.45 2.52
CA PRO A 27 -19.20 13.21 2.81
C PRO A 27 -19.43 12.14 1.75
N LEU A 28 -18.43 11.27 1.59
CA LEU A 28 -18.44 10.22 0.55
C LEU A 28 -19.56 9.21 0.77
N ARG A 29 -20.13 8.74 -0.33
CA ARG A 29 -21.14 7.67 -0.32
C ARG A 29 -20.51 6.37 -0.81
N TRP A 30 -20.21 5.50 0.13
CA TRP A 30 -19.58 4.22 -0.15
C TRP A 30 -20.57 3.21 -0.73
N GLN A 31 -20.07 2.43 -1.69
CA GLN A 31 -20.72 1.24 -2.24
C GLN A 31 -19.77 0.06 -2.01
N GLY A 32 -20.33 -1.08 -1.58
CA GLY A 32 -19.55 -2.31 -1.38
C GLY A 32 -19.71 -3.26 -2.56
N ILE A 33 -18.60 -3.83 -3.03
CA ILE A 33 -18.56 -4.92 -4.00
C ILE A 33 -18.12 -6.16 -3.24
N ASP A 34 -19.06 -7.10 -3.06
CA ASP A 34 -18.82 -8.35 -2.34
C ASP A 34 -17.95 -9.30 -3.16
N LEU A 35 -16.84 -9.75 -2.59
CA LEU A 35 -15.90 -10.69 -3.18
C LEU A 35 -16.02 -12.11 -2.62
N ALA A 36 -16.89 -12.37 -1.65
CA ALA A 36 -17.01 -13.69 -0.98
C ALA A 36 -17.32 -14.83 -1.97
N GLY A 37 -18.03 -14.54 -3.06
CA GLY A 37 -18.37 -15.49 -4.11
C GLY A 37 -17.24 -15.86 -5.08
N LEU A 38 -16.08 -15.20 -4.99
CA LEU A 38 -14.97 -15.38 -5.95
C LEU A 38 -14.09 -16.61 -5.68
N GLY A 39 -14.39 -17.40 -4.66
CA GLY A 39 -13.55 -18.54 -4.29
C GLY A 39 -12.15 -18.10 -3.86
N LEU A 40 -12.07 -16.98 -3.15
CA LEU A 40 -10.80 -16.43 -2.70
C LEU A 40 -10.03 -17.46 -1.86
N PRO A 41 -8.74 -17.65 -2.15
CA PRO A 41 -7.94 -18.60 -1.40
C PRO A 41 -7.95 -18.26 0.10
N ASP A 42 -7.99 -19.27 0.97
CA ASP A 42 -7.89 -19.17 2.44
C ASP A 42 -8.84 -18.15 3.09
N GLY A 43 -10.05 -18.03 2.55
CA GLY A 43 -11.13 -17.25 3.16
C GLY A 43 -11.21 -15.78 2.76
N GLY A 44 -10.20 -15.23 2.09
CA GLY A 44 -10.29 -13.90 1.45
C GLY A 44 -10.52 -12.73 2.40
N THR A 45 -9.90 -12.75 3.56
CA THR A 45 -9.87 -11.65 4.52
C THR A 45 -8.44 -11.17 4.73
N GLN A 46 -8.22 -10.18 5.58
CA GLN A 46 -6.92 -9.54 5.82
C GLN A 46 -6.39 -8.84 4.57
N PHE A 47 -7.25 -8.00 3.99
CA PHE A 47 -6.88 -7.13 2.89
C PHE A 47 -6.31 -5.84 3.45
N GLU A 48 -5.05 -5.57 3.14
CA GLU A 48 -4.31 -4.42 3.68
C GLU A 48 -4.18 -3.28 2.65
N ALA A 49 -4.07 -3.61 1.38
CA ALA A 49 -3.92 -2.61 0.35
C ALA A 49 -4.69 -2.92 -0.92
N ILE A 50 -5.02 -1.88 -1.66
CA ILE A 50 -5.69 -1.95 -2.96
C ILE A 50 -4.98 -1.02 -3.95
N GLN A 51 -4.79 -1.49 -5.20
CA GLN A 51 -4.19 -0.70 -6.27
C GLN A 51 -4.95 -0.93 -7.58
N PRO A 52 -5.58 0.09 -8.20
CA PRO A 52 -6.17 -0.06 -9.52
C PRO A 52 -5.08 -0.21 -10.59
N VAL A 53 -5.30 -1.12 -11.56
CA VAL A 53 -4.38 -1.39 -12.67
C VAL A 53 -5.10 -1.34 -14.03
N GLY A 54 -6.13 -0.54 -14.12
CA GLY A 54 -6.95 -0.35 -15.32
C GLY A 54 -8.33 0.14 -14.93
N GLU A 55 -9.27 0.04 -15.89
CA GLU A 55 -10.63 0.51 -15.66
C GLU A 55 -11.39 -0.40 -14.68
N HIS A 56 -11.18 -1.71 -14.80
CA HIS A 56 -11.95 -2.71 -14.05
C HIS A 56 -11.09 -3.66 -13.21
N THR A 57 -9.78 -3.67 -13.41
CA THR A 57 -8.89 -4.58 -12.67
C THR A 57 -8.27 -3.86 -11.48
N ILE A 58 -8.26 -4.55 -10.35
CA ILE A 58 -7.57 -4.13 -9.14
C ILE A 58 -6.58 -5.20 -8.70
N LEU A 59 -5.54 -4.77 -8.02
CA LEU A 59 -4.69 -5.60 -7.18
C LEU A 59 -5.12 -5.40 -5.73
N VAL A 60 -5.23 -6.49 -4.98
CA VAL A 60 -5.51 -6.48 -3.54
C VAL A 60 -4.40 -7.23 -2.84
N LEU A 61 -3.72 -6.56 -1.91
CA LEU A 61 -2.73 -7.19 -1.05
C LEU A 61 -3.45 -7.90 0.09
N GLN A 62 -3.18 -9.18 0.23
CA GLN A 62 -3.61 -9.99 1.36
C GLN A 62 -2.39 -10.34 2.21
N GLU A 63 -2.50 -10.13 3.52
CA GLU A 63 -1.38 -10.32 4.42
C GLU A 63 -1.12 -11.79 4.77
N GLN A 64 -2.19 -12.58 4.92
CA GLN A 64 -2.09 -14.00 5.29
C GLN A 64 -2.89 -14.91 4.35
N PRO A 65 -2.18 -15.74 3.57
CA PRO A 65 -0.75 -15.68 3.25
C PRO A 65 -0.40 -14.41 2.47
N ALA A 66 0.87 -13.94 2.59
CA ALA A 66 1.30 -12.74 1.89
C ALA A 66 1.23 -12.95 0.37
N ARG A 67 0.30 -12.27 -0.29
CA ARG A 67 0.05 -12.39 -1.73
C ARG A 67 -0.70 -11.19 -2.29
N VAL A 68 -0.64 -11.02 -3.59
CA VAL A 68 -1.41 -10.02 -4.32
C VAL A 68 -2.41 -10.74 -5.22
N LEU A 69 -3.69 -10.41 -5.08
CA LEU A 69 -4.79 -10.96 -5.85
C LEU A 69 -5.13 -10.01 -7.00
N PHE A 70 -5.30 -10.54 -8.21
CA PHE A 70 -5.86 -9.81 -9.33
C PHE A 70 -7.36 -10.05 -9.39
N ILE A 71 -8.15 -9.00 -9.30
CA ILE A 71 -9.61 -9.07 -9.31
C ILE A 71 -10.15 -8.21 -10.44
N ASP A 72 -10.97 -8.79 -11.29
CA ASP A 72 -11.81 -8.06 -12.24
C ASP A 72 -13.09 -7.62 -11.53
N LEU A 73 -13.41 -6.33 -11.56
CA LEU A 73 -14.63 -5.77 -10.95
C LEU A 73 -15.78 -5.61 -11.92
N ALA A 74 -15.56 -5.66 -13.25
CA ALA A 74 -16.64 -5.57 -14.24
C ALA A 74 -17.49 -6.86 -14.28
N ALA A 75 -16.80 -7.98 -14.17
CA ALA A 75 -17.42 -9.30 -13.97
C ALA A 75 -16.66 -9.95 -12.80
N PRO A 76 -17.09 -9.71 -11.55
CA PRO A 76 -16.30 -10.04 -10.37
C PRO A 76 -15.70 -11.43 -10.44
N ALA A 77 -14.38 -11.51 -10.60
CA ALA A 77 -13.62 -12.74 -10.77
C ALA A 77 -12.19 -12.59 -10.25
N LEU A 78 -11.68 -13.64 -9.60
CA LEU A 78 -10.25 -13.77 -9.33
C LEU A 78 -9.56 -14.22 -10.64
N ILE A 79 -8.64 -13.39 -11.17
CA ILE A 79 -7.95 -13.63 -12.45
C ILE A 79 -6.46 -13.92 -12.30
N GLY A 80 -5.94 -13.94 -11.09
CA GLY A 80 -4.54 -14.29 -10.80
C GLY A 80 -4.15 -14.07 -9.35
N CYS A 81 -3.05 -14.71 -8.94
CA CYS A 81 -2.51 -14.65 -7.59
C CYS A 81 -0.98 -14.64 -7.62
N LEU A 82 -0.36 -13.62 -7.04
CA LEU A 82 1.10 -13.54 -6.87
C LEU A 82 1.46 -13.81 -5.42
N LEU A 83 2.16 -14.90 -5.15
CA LEU A 83 2.72 -15.18 -3.83
C LEU A 83 3.95 -14.28 -3.59
N LEU A 84 4.08 -13.74 -2.39
CA LEU A 84 5.21 -12.91 -1.98
C LEU A 84 6.16 -13.74 -1.12
N ASP A 85 7.34 -14.08 -1.65
CA ASP A 85 8.35 -14.84 -0.94
C ASP A 85 9.54 -13.99 -0.52
N VAL A 86 9.92 -14.10 0.74
CA VAL A 86 11.18 -13.57 1.26
C VAL A 86 12.15 -14.74 1.36
N PRO A 87 13.20 -14.80 0.52
CA PRO A 87 14.04 -15.99 0.36
C PRO A 87 14.85 -16.33 1.61
N LYS A 88 15.28 -17.59 1.71
CA LYS A 88 16.19 -18.02 2.78
C LYS A 88 17.48 -17.19 2.75
N GLY A 89 17.93 -16.79 3.94
CA GLY A 89 19.11 -15.92 4.10
C GLY A 89 18.83 -14.42 4.00
N HIS A 90 17.65 -14.02 3.56
CA HIS A 90 17.25 -12.61 3.61
C HIS A 90 17.06 -12.17 5.07
N ARG A 91 17.55 -10.97 5.41
CA ARG A 91 17.52 -10.42 6.77
C ARG A 91 16.12 -10.35 7.39
N LEU A 92 15.08 -10.15 6.56
CA LEU A 92 13.68 -10.08 7.01
C LEU A 92 13.00 -11.46 7.09
N ARG A 93 13.63 -12.55 6.65
CA ARG A 93 12.95 -13.86 6.54
C ARG A 93 12.26 -14.29 7.83
N GLU A 94 12.95 -14.18 8.95
CA GLU A 94 12.42 -14.61 10.24
C GLU A 94 11.26 -13.74 10.71
N SER A 95 11.40 -12.41 10.63
CA SER A 95 10.33 -11.47 10.98
C SER A 95 9.14 -11.55 10.01
N TRP A 96 9.39 -11.77 8.72
CA TRP A 96 8.33 -11.98 7.72
C TRP A 96 7.50 -13.22 7.99
N LEU A 97 8.11 -14.32 8.42
CA LEU A 97 7.41 -15.56 8.71
C LEU A 97 6.80 -15.58 10.12
N GLY A 98 7.47 -14.97 11.09
CA GLY A 98 7.08 -15.00 12.50
C GLY A 98 6.01 -13.96 12.85
N ASP A 99 6.13 -12.76 12.32
CA ASP A 99 5.18 -11.67 12.55
C ASP A 99 4.18 -11.59 11.39
N ARG A 100 3.13 -12.38 11.51
CA ARG A 100 2.15 -12.56 10.44
C ARG A 100 1.22 -11.36 10.25
N SER A 101 1.09 -10.52 11.28
CA SER A 101 0.25 -9.32 11.30
C SER A 101 1.03 -8.03 11.05
N SER A 102 2.12 -8.08 10.31
CA SER A 102 2.90 -6.89 9.88
C SER A 102 3.71 -7.16 8.61
N ARG A 103 3.20 -8.03 7.74
CA ARG A 103 3.91 -8.41 6.51
C ARG A 103 3.78 -7.40 5.40
N GLY A 104 2.58 -6.92 5.15
CA GLY A 104 2.35 -6.05 4.01
C GLY A 104 1.16 -5.15 4.24
N GLU A 105 1.41 -3.85 4.42
CA GLU A 105 0.41 -2.82 4.69
C GLU A 105 0.13 -1.95 3.46
N SER A 106 0.99 -2.01 2.45
CA SER A 106 0.83 -1.16 1.27
C SER A 106 1.34 -1.83 0.01
N LEU A 107 0.77 -1.43 -1.11
CA LEU A 107 1.06 -1.93 -2.45
C LEU A 107 1.20 -0.77 -3.43
N VAL A 108 2.41 -0.59 -3.98
CA VAL A 108 2.70 0.41 -5.00
C VAL A 108 3.29 -0.27 -6.23
N LEU A 109 2.83 0.14 -7.41
CA LEU A 109 3.38 -0.35 -8.69
C LEU A 109 4.73 0.32 -8.97
N ALA A 110 5.70 -0.46 -9.42
CA ALA A 110 6.98 0.02 -9.90
C ALA A 110 7.19 -0.25 -11.40
N GLU A 111 8.36 0.03 -11.92
CA GLU A 111 8.72 -0.30 -13.31
C GLU A 111 8.75 -1.84 -13.50
N ARG A 112 8.61 -2.30 -14.75
CA ARG A 112 8.77 -3.70 -15.18
C ARG A 112 7.82 -4.71 -14.52
N GLY A 113 6.73 -4.24 -13.91
CA GLY A 113 5.79 -5.10 -13.20
C GLY A 113 6.24 -5.48 -11.79
N HIS A 114 7.25 -4.79 -11.24
CA HIS A 114 7.64 -4.96 -9.86
C HIS A 114 6.66 -4.24 -8.92
N LEU A 115 6.64 -4.70 -7.67
CA LEU A 115 5.77 -4.17 -6.63
C LEU A 115 6.62 -3.68 -5.46
N LEU A 116 6.32 -2.48 -4.95
CA LEU A 116 6.81 -2.05 -3.65
C LEU A 116 5.76 -2.41 -2.61
N ILE A 117 6.17 -3.22 -1.66
CA ILE A 117 5.35 -3.66 -0.52
C ILE A 117 5.99 -3.08 0.74
N VAL A 118 5.18 -2.50 1.59
CA VAL A 118 5.63 -1.99 2.88
C VAL A 118 5.43 -3.06 3.95
N LYS A 119 6.48 -3.36 4.70
CA LYS A 119 6.41 -4.11 5.96
C LYS A 119 6.23 -3.12 7.11
N GLU A 120 5.16 -3.30 7.89
CA GLU A 120 4.72 -2.36 8.90
C GLU A 120 5.79 -2.03 9.94
N LYS A 121 6.29 -3.04 10.66
CA LYS A 121 7.16 -2.88 11.83
C LYS A 121 8.05 -4.10 12.08
N ASN A 122 8.94 -4.03 13.05
CA ASN A 122 9.81 -5.10 13.58
C ASN A 122 10.73 -5.79 12.55
N PRO A 123 11.51 -5.09 11.75
CA PRO A 123 11.58 -3.65 11.53
C PRO A 123 10.65 -3.21 10.38
N ALA A 124 10.28 -1.92 10.36
CA ALA A 124 9.61 -1.31 9.23
C ALA A 124 10.57 -1.22 8.02
N ALA A 125 10.07 -1.55 6.84
CA ALA A 125 10.87 -1.54 5.61
C ALA A 125 10.00 -1.42 4.36
N ILE A 126 10.57 -0.93 3.27
CA ILE A 126 10.01 -1.01 1.93
C ILE A 126 10.74 -2.15 1.21
N LEU A 127 9.98 -3.05 0.58
CA LEU A 127 10.52 -4.18 -0.16
C LEU A 127 10.10 -4.11 -1.62
N GLU A 128 11.03 -4.27 -2.53
CA GLU A 128 10.72 -4.49 -3.93
C GLU A 128 10.58 -5.98 -4.20
N PHE A 129 9.44 -6.37 -4.75
CA PHE A 129 9.15 -7.72 -5.19
C PHE A 129 9.09 -7.78 -6.72
N GLY A 130 9.72 -8.77 -7.30
CA GLY A 130 9.70 -9.06 -8.73
C GLY A 130 9.98 -10.53 -9.03
N PRO A 131 9.96 -10.96 -10.30
CA PRO A 131 10.30 -12.30 -10.70
C PRO A 131 11.72 -12.69 -10.25
N ALA A 132 11.91 -13.94 -9.83
CA ALA A 132 13.22 -14.41 -9.40
C ALA A 132 14.24 -14.31 -10.54
N GLY A 133 15.37 -13.65 -10.26
CA GLY A 133 16.44 -13.42 -11.24
C GLY A 133 16.34 -12.08 -11.97
N ASP A 134 15.29 -11.32 -11.78
CA ASP A 134 15.24 -9.94 -12.26
C ASP A 134 16.16 -9.04 -11.43
N GLU A 135 16.69 -8.00 -12.09
CA GLU A 135 17.42 -6.93 -11.42
C GLU A 135 16.41 -5.96 -10.80
N PRO A 136 16.66 -5.48 -9.56
CA PRO A 136 15.80 -4.50 -8.93
C PRO A 136 15.77 -3.19 -9.75
N VAL A 137 14.63 -2.51 -9.74
CA VAL A 137 14.44 -1.24 -10.46
C VAL A 137 14.46 -0.03 -9.53
N GLY A 138 14.19 -0.24 -8.24
CA GLY A 138 14.06 0.84 -7.28
C GLY A 138 12.80 1.67 -7.51
N TRP A 139 12.87 2.93 -7.11
CA TRP A 139 11.81 3.91 -7.34
C TRP A 139 12.38 5.20 -7.92
N ARG A 140 11.64 5.82 -8.82
CA ARG A 140 11.97 7.13 -9.37
C ARG A 140 10.70 7.96 -9.56
N ARG A 141 10.73 9.19 -9.09
CA ARG A 141 9.68 10.19 -9.28
C ARG A 141 9.24 10.26 -10.75
N GLY A 142 7.95 10.08 -10.98
CA GLY A 142 7.39 10.09 -12.35
C GLY A 142 7.92 8.98 -13.25
N GLY A 143 8.59 7.98 -12.72
CA GLY A 143 8.96 6.77 -13.44
C GLY A 143 7.73 6.00 -13.93
N PRO A 144 7.87 5.16 -14.97
CA PRO A 144 6.75 4.36 -15.45
C PRO A 144 6.31 3.37 -14.37
N THR A 145 5.01 3.24 -14.19
CA THR A 145 4.40 2.22 -13.36
C THR A 145 3.74 1.18 -14.24
N VAL A 146 4.08 -0.09 -14.05
CA VAL A 146 3.59 -1.19 -14.85
C VAL A 146 2.99 -2.23 -13.92
N ALA A 147 1.75 -2.64 -14.16
CA ALA A 147 1.18 -3.76 -13.45
C ALA A 147 1.91 -5.05 -13.82
N PRO A 148 2.17 -5.96 -12.87
CA PRO A 148 2.61 -7.31 -13.21
C PRO A 148 1.59 -8.01 -14.10
N ALA A 149 2.03 -9.01 -14.85
CA ALA A 149 1.11 -9.81 -15.65
C ALA A 149 0.14 -10.58 -14.74
N ALA A 150 -1.15 -10.56 -15.09
CA ALA A 150 -2.14 -11.35 -14.37
C ALA A 150 -1.85 -12.85 -14.58
N GLY A 151 -1.97 -13.62 -13.50
CA GLY A 151 -1.72 -15.06 -13.49
C GLY A 151 -1.17 -15.50 -12.13
N ASP A 152 -0.90 -16.79 -12.01
CA ASP A 152 -0.34 -17.36 -10.80
C ASP A 152 1.18 -17.41 -10.89
N ALA A 153 1.86 -16.73 -9.97
CA ALA A 153 3.32 -16.69 -9.91
C ALA A 153 3.80 -16.47 -8.47
N THR A 154 5.11 -16.60 -8.29
CA THR A 154 5.79 -16.20 -7.06
C THR A 154 6.75 -15.07 -7.36
N LEU A 155 6.60 -13.96 -6.65
CA LEU A 155 7.57 -12.87 -6.63
C LEU A 155 8.49 -13.01 -5.44
N THR A 156 9.74 -12.62 -5.61
CA THR A 156 10.75 -12.65 -4.54
C THR A 156 11.25 -11.24 -4.25
N VAL A 157 11.77 -11.02 -3.05
CA VAL A 157 12.40 -9.74 -2.70
C VAL A 157 13.67 -9.54 -3.52
N LEU A 158 13.74 -8.42 -4.24
CA LEU A 158 14.89 -8.00 -5.05
C LEU A 158 15.70 -6.91 -4.36
N ALA A 159 15.04 -5.95 -3.70
CA ALA A 159 15.69 -4.89 -2.93
C ALA A 159 14.92 -4.59 -1.63
N THR A 160 15.60 -3.97 -0.68
CA THR A 160 15.02 -3.58 0.61
C THR A 160 15.58 -2.23 1.04
N TRP A 161 14.67 -1.31 1.41
CA TRP A 161 15.02 -0.02 2.00
C TRP A 161 14.54 0.03 3.45
N TRP A 162 15.49 0.32 4.33
CA TRP A 162 15.25 0.47 5.75
C TRP A 162 15.03 1.94 6.07
N LEU A 163 14.14 2.24 6.99
CA LEU A 163 14.05 3.61 7.50
C LEU A 163 15.35 3.97 8.22
N GLY A 164 15.97 5.09 7.83
CA GLY A 164 17.11 5.63 8.55
C GLY A 164 16.73 5.98 9.99
N ASP A 165 17.69 5.95 10.91
CA ASP A 165 17.45 6.04 12.37
C ASP A 165 16.53 7.19 12.80
N ASP A 166 16.66 8.35 12.17
CA ASP A 166 15.81 9.50 12.51
C ASP A 166 14.41 9.38 11.95
N LEU A 167 14.25 8.78 10.75
CA LEU A 167 12.95 8.52 10.18
C LEU A 167 12.24 7.40 10.95
N ALA A 168 12.93 6.33 11.33
CA ALA A 168 12.40 5.23 12.13
C ALA A 168 11.90 5.67 13.51
N LYS A 169 12.51 6.70 14.12
CA LYS A 169 11.99 7.30 15.36
C LYS A 169 10.70 8.09 15.15
N GLN A 170 10.53 8.68 13.95
CA GLN A 170 9.37 9.49 13.61
C GLN A 170 8.21 8.64 13.10
N LEU A 171 8.53 7.54 12.42
CA LEU A 171 7.62 6.53 11.90
C LEU A 171 8.00 5.17 12.52
N PRO A 172 7.51 4.85 13.73
CA PRO A 172 7.81 3.56 14.39
C PRO A 172 7.22 2.36 13.64
N ASP A 173 6.20 2.62 12.86
CA ASP A 173 5.52 1.73 11.93
C ASP A 173 5.32 2.41 10.59
N ILE A 174 4.87 1.65 9.58
CA ILE A 174 4.36 2.20 8.32
C ILE A 174 3.04 1.48 8.03
N SER A 175 1.92 2.20 8.17
CA SER A 175 0.58 1.66 7.97
C SER A 175 0.05 1.80 6.53
N ASP A 176 0.60 2.72 5.73
CA ASP A 176 0.32 2.77 4.28
C ASP A 176 1.42 3.53 3.52
N ALA A 177 1.47 3.34 2.21
CA ALA A 177 2.28 4.13 1.29
C ALA A 177 1.52 4.40 -0.01
N THR A 178 1.66 5.60 -0.54
CA THR A 178 1.01 6.01 -1.78
C THR A 178 1.93 6.86 -2.64
N VAL A 179 1.60 6.98 -3.92
CA VAL A 179 2.24 7.94 -4.83
C VAL A 179 1.38 9.19 -4.88
N GLY A 180 1.97 10.32 -4.53
CA GLY A 180 1.29 11.60 -4.63
C GLY A 180 1.19 12.11 -6.08
N PRO A 181 0.41 13.17 -6.31
CA PRO A 181 0.25 13.78 -7.65
C PRO A 181 1.55 14.43 -8.15
N ASP A 182 2.51 14.69 -7.27
CA ASP A 182 3.86 15.13 -7.61
C ASP A 182 4.77 13.96 -8.06
N GLY A 183 4.27 12.73 -8.06
CA GLY A 183 4.98 11.51 -8.45
C GLY A 183 5.97 10.99 -7.40
N ARG A 184 5.91 11.47 -6.16
CA ARG A 184 6.74 11.00 -5.05
C ARG A 184 6.01 9.99 -4.17
N LEU A 185 6.78 9.16 -3.47
CA LEU A 185 6.24 8.25 -2.47
C LEU A 185 5.98 8.98 -1.15
N TYR A 186 4.85 8.69 -0.55
CA TYR A 186 4.44 9.15 0.77
C TYR A 186 4.18 7.94 1.65
N LEU A 187 4.67 7.98 2.88
CA LEU A 187 4.45 6.96 3.91
C LEU A 187 3.52 7.51 4.98
N LEU A 188 2.59 6.69 5.44
CA LEU A 188 1.77 6.95 6.63
C LEU A 188 2.30 6.14 7.80
N SER A 189 2.29 6.71 8.98
CA SER A 189 2.54 6.01 10.24
C SER A 189 1.41 6.29 11.22
N ASP A 190 0.76 5.24 11.70
CA ASP A 190 -0.25 5.35 12.75
C ASP A 190 0.38 5.76 14.08
N GLN A 191 1.33 4.97 14.58
CA GLN A 191 2.00 5.24 15.86
C GLN A 191 2.76 6.55 15.86
N GLY A 192 3.32 6.96 14.71
CA GLY A 192 3.96 8.26 14.53
C GLY A 192 2.97 9.40 14.37
N SER A 193 1.69 9.12 14.07
CA SER A 193 0.70 10.10 13.64
C SER A 193 1.28 11.07 12.63
N ALA A 194 1.87 10.55 11.55
CA ALA A 194 2.67 11.33 10.63
C ALA A 194 2.58 10.84 9.18
N ILE A 195 2.76 11.78 8.27
CA ILE A 195 2.98 11.52 6.84
C ILE A 195 4.40 11.95 6.52
N ALA A 196 5.19 11.08 5.90
CA ALA A 196 6.52 11.40 5.40
C ALA A 196 6.55 11.34 3.88
N ARG A 197 7.23 12.29 3.24
CA ARG A 197 7.51 12.27 1.80
C ARG A 197 8.93 11.78 1.58
N LEU A 198 9.09 10.79 0.71
CA LEU A 198 10.40 10.25 0.36
C LEU A 198 11.09 11.05 -0.75
N PRO A 199 12.41 10.89 -0.93
CA PRO A 199 13.18 11.49 -2.01
C PRO A 199 12.65 11.11 -3.41
N ASP A 200 13.13 11.82 -4.43
CA ASP A 200 12.77 11.59 -5.84
C ASP A 200 13.17 10.18 -6.34
N SER A 201 14.00 9.46 -5.63
CA SER A 201 14.41 8.09 -6.00
C SER A 201 14.79 7.23 -4.80
N LEU A 202 14.54 5.92 -4.94
CA LEU A 202 15.10 4.86 -4.11
C LEU A 202 16.09 4.08 -4.98
N ASP A 203 17.33 3.92 -4.49
CA ASP A 203 18.39 3.22 -5.23
C ASP A 203 18.04 1.76 -5.46
N PRO A 204 18.16 1.20 -6.68
CA PRO A 204 17.92 -0.22 -6.94
C PRO A 204 18.72 -1.17 -6.05
N GLY A 205 19.88 -0.75 -5.56
CA GLY A 205 20.68 -1.54 -4.61
C GLY A 205 20.09 -1.68 -3.21
N GLY A 206 18.94 -1.04 -2.93
CA GLY A 206 18.40 -0.98 -1.58
C GLY A 206 19.19 -0.02 -0.68
N GLY A 207 18.95 -0.11 0.63
CA GLY A 207 19.73 0.67 1.59
C GLY A 207 18.90 1.43 2.63
N SER A 208 19.43 2.53 3.14
CA SER A 208 18.72 3.38 4.10
C SER A 208 17.98 4.50 3.38
N VAL A 209 16.72 4.71 3.75
CA VAL A 209 15.89 5.80 3.23
C VAL A 209 15.63 6.86 4.30
N HIS A 210 15.63 8.12 3.88
CA HIS A 210 15.31 9.30 4.69
C HIS A 210 14.12 10.01 4.06
N ALA A 211 13.43 10.84 4.84
CA ALA A 211 12.35 11.65 4.31
C ALA A 211 12.85 13.04 3.91
N ASP A 212 12.33 13.59 2.81
CA ASP A 212 12.53 14.99 2.41
C ASP A 212 11.66 15.94 3.24
N ALA A 213 10.49 15.45 3.64
CA ALA A 213 9.55 16.20 4.46
C ALA A 213 8.74 15.27 5.37
N LEU A 214 8.27 15.83 6.49
CA LEU A 214 7.46 15.13 7.46
C LEU A 214 6.40 16.08 8.04
N TRP A 215 5.17 15.60 8.10
CA TRP A 215 4.03 16.33 8.64
C TRP A 215 3.33 15.52 9.73
N ARG A 216 3.07 16.16 10.86
CA ARG A 216 2.28 15.56 11.94
C ARG A 216 0.79 15.69 11.67
N ILE A 217 0.07 14.62 11.89
CA ILE A 217 -1.39 14.61 11.80
C ILE A 217 -1.95 15.15 13.13
N ALA A 218 -2.69 16.23 13.05
CA ALA A 218 -3.30 16.82 14.25
C ALA A 218 -4.41 15.92 14.80
N GLY A 219 -4.48 15.81 16.12
CA GLY A 219 -5.49 15.01 16.80
C GLY A 219 -5.12 13.54 16.97
N SER A 220 -3.97 13.10 16.45
CA SER A 220 -3.48 11.71 16.53
C SER A 220 -4.62 10.70 16.35
N PRO A 221 -5.15 10.56 15.12
CA PRO A 221 -6.23 9.61 14.88
C PRO A 221 -5.75 8.22 15.28
N GLU A 222 -6.58 7.49 16.01
CA GLU A 222 -6.31 6.08 16.31
C GLU A 222 -6.45 5.25 15.03
N SER A 223 -5.52 4.31 14.81
CA SER A 223 -5.54 3.36 13.69
C SER A 223 -5.65 4.02 12.30
N ALA A 224 -4.70 4.89 11.98
CA ALA A 224 -4.57 5.46 10.63
C ALA A 224 -3.99 4.41 9.67
N GLU A 225 -4.84 3.80 8.81
CA GLU A 225 -4.51 2.60 8.03
C GLU A 225 -4.53 2.83 6.52
N GLY A 226 -4.90 4.00 6.04
CA GLY A 226 -4.93 4.25 4.60
C GLY A 226 -4.61 5.67 4.23
N LEU A 227 -3.88 5.88 3.13
CA LEU A 227 -3.46 7.19 2.65
C LEU A 227 -3.68 7.33 1.15
N VAL A 228 -4.30 8.41 0.74
CA VAL A 228 -4.21 8.93 -0.63
C VAL A 228 -3.94 10.42 -0.60
N ILE A 229 -3.21 10.94 -1.60
CA ILE A 229 -2.98 12.36 -1.78
C ILE A 229 -3.76 12.81 -3.01
N LEU A 230 -4.71 13.72 -2.83
CA LEU A 230 -5.51 14.28 -3.93
C LEU A 230 -4.65 15.17 -4.85
N ASN A 231 -5.15 15.45 -6.05
CA ASN A 231 -4.44 16.28 -7.05
C ASN A 231 -4.07 17.69 -6.55
N ASP A 232 -4.81 18.21 -5.59
CA ASP A 232 -4.51 19.51 -4.95
C ASP A 232 -3.52 19.39 -3.78
N GLY A 233 -3.00 18.20 -3.51
CA GLY A 233 -2.11 17.94 -2.37
C GLY A 233 -2.83 17.68 -1.05
N THR A 234 -4.15 17.55 -1.03
CA THR A 234 -4.92 17.25 0.17
C THR A 234 -4.83 15.75 0.50
N PRO A 235 -4.31 15.35 1.68
CA PRO A 235 -4.35 13.96 2.09
C PRO A 235 -5.76 13.55 2.55
N LEU A 236 -6.19 12.37 2.13
CA LEU A 236 -7.27 11.62 2.77
C LEU A 236 -6.64 10.46 3.54
N VAL A 237 -7.00 10.34 4.81
CA VAL A 237 -6.51 9.28 5.70
C VAL A 237 -7.69 8.41 6.11
N GLY A 238 -7.62 7.12 5.78
CA GLY A 238 -8.54 6.11 6.29
C GLY A 238 -8.17 5.74 7.71
N VAL A 239 -9.16 5.61 8.58
CA VAL A 239 -8.95 5.20 9.97
C VAL A 239 -9.84 4.02 10.30
N ASP A 240 -9.27 3.00 10.96
CA ASP A 240 -10.05 1.91 11.51
C ASP A 240 -10.68 2.37 12.84
N THR A 241 -11.95 2.71 12.78
CA THR A 241 -12.71 3.16 13.95
C THR A 241 -14.03 2.41 14.06
N LYS A 242 -14.41 2.09 15.27
CA LYS A 242 -15.73 1.49 15.58
C LYS A 242 -16.90 2.46 15.42
N SER A 243 -16.63 3.74 15.14
CA SER A 243 -17.64 4.80 15.00
C SER A 243 -18.04 4.95 13.53
N PRO A 244 -19.24 4.53 13.12
CA PRO A 244 -19.69 4.68 11.75
C PRO A 244 -19.61 6.14 11.27
N GLY A 245 -19.11 6.36 10.05
CA GLY A 245 -19.03 7.67 9.43
C GLY A 245 -17.82 8.53 9.84
N GLN A 246 -16.89 8.00 10.63
CA GLN A 246 -15.64 8.67 11.02
C GLN A 246 -14.38 7.96 10.46
N ASN A 247 -14.56 7.10 9.48
CA ASN A 247 -13.48 6.26 8.93
C ASN A 247 -12.61 6.98 7.89
N LEU A 248 -12.90 8.24 7.57
CA LEU A 248 -12.13 9.00 6.59
C LEU A 248 -11.92 10.42 7.06
N LEU A 249 -10.65 10.81 7.15
CA LEU A 249 -10.23 12.17 7.51
C LEU A 249 -9.74 12.89 6.26
N ARG A 250 -10.17 14.13 6.07
CA ARG A 250 -9.61 15.06 5.09
C ARG A 250 -8.69 16.03 5.82
N LEU A 251 -7.40 15.94 5.53
CA LEU A 251 -6.40 16.77 6.21
C LEU A 251 -6.15 18.09 5.48
N LYS A 252 -5.34 18.93 6.09
CA LYS A 252 -4.85 20.16 5.46
C LYS A 252 -3.91 19.81 4.30
N GLN A 253 -4.06 20.53 3.20
CA GLN A 253 -3.20 20.42 2.02
C GLN A 253 -1.71 20.46 2.38
N LEU A 254 -0.95 19.52 1.82
CA LEU A 254 0.51 19.48 1.94
C LEU A 254 1.16 20.36 0.86
N PRO A 255 2.33 20.95 1.15
CA PRO A 255 3.14 21.59 0.12
C PRO A 255 3.64 20.55 -0.91
N MET A 256 3.36 20.77 -2.18
CA MET A 256 3.69 19.86 -3.29
C MET A 256 4.96 20.27 -4.05
N GLU A 257 5.77 21.15 -3.50
CA GLU A 257 7.04 21.63 -4.13
C GLU A 257 8.22 20.68 -3.87
#